data_a3491ede166c01e477ce3f5154dfa0cb
#
_entry.id   a3491ede166c01e477ce3f5154dfa0cb
#
_cell.length_a   1.000
_cell.length_b   1.000
_cell.length_c   1.000
_cell.angle_alpha   90.00
_cell.angle_beta   90.00
_cell.angle_gamma   90.00
#
_symmetry.space_group_name_H-M   'P 1'
#
loop_
_entity.id
_entity.type
_entity.pdbx_description
1 polymer ?
#
loop_
_entity_poly.entity_id
_entity_poly.type
_entity_poly.pdbx_seq_one_letter_code
_entity_poly.pdbx_strand_id
1 'polypeptide(L)'
;MFLIMPGFNRRQLFRLRLGDLSREVGRAVGDGGEGEEGELFIRPPGALEDESAFLEICERCGSCAEACPHDVVRKFXPAFGPLENTPFLDPPVAPCRWCAEMPCIGACPSGALRMDEARPLAPLAKVSLDLDKCLNTVGTLCDTCSFRCPSGVKAIRMVRRRPILDLDRCTGCGMCIYHCEAEPSAFTLVYLGEPGEESGD
;
A
#
# COMPACT_ATOMS: atom_id res chain seq x y z
N MET A 1 -38.99 17.55 7.36
CA MET A 1 -39.28 16.41 8.23
C MET A 1 -37.91 15.85 8.68
N PHE A 2 -37.47 16.26 9.87
CA PHE A 2 -36.15 15.87 10.42
C PHE A 2 -36.27 14.47 11.05
N LEU A 3 -35.56 13.50 10.51
CA LEU A 3 -35.41 12.20 11.16
C LEU A 3 -34.40 12.33 12.30
N ILE A 4 -34.90 12.25 13.52
CA ILE A 4 -34.05 12.19 14.73
C ILE A 4 -33.53 10.76 14.85
N MET A 5 -32.24 10.55 14.70
CA MET A 5 -31.61 9.26 15.00
C MET A 5 -31.63 9.02 16.51
N PRO A 6 -32.11 7.89 17.01
CA PRO A 6 -32.10 7.60 18.44
C PRO A 6 -30.66 7.44 18.94
N GLY A 7 -30.33 8.18 19.97
CA GLY A 7 -29.02 8.16 20.61
C GLY A 7 -28.65 6.80 21.18
N PHE A 8 -27.47 6.33 20.89
CA PHE A 8 -26.89 5.12 21.45
C PHE A 8 -26.64 5.29 22.95
N ASN A 9 -27.24 4.43 23.77
CA ASN A 9 -27.09 4.45 25.22
C ASN A 9 -25.89 3.60 25.64
N ARG A 10 -25.09 4.09 26.60
CA ARG A 10 -23.88 3.42 27.14
C ARG A 10 -24.12 1.97 27.58
N ARG A 11 -25.37 1.61 27.96
CA ARG A 11 -25.73 0.25 28.36
C ARG A 11 -25.85 -0.73 27.18
N GLN A 12 -25.97 -0.24 25.96
CA GLN A 12 -26.04 -1.09 24.75
C GLN A 12 -24.65 -1.54 24.30
N LEU A 13 -23.59 -0.79 24.69
CA LEU A 13 -22.22 -1.13 24.35
C LEU A 13 -21.75 -2.44 25.02
N PHE A 14 -22.29 -2.75 26.19
CA PHE A 14 -21.89 -3.94 26.97
C PHE A 14 -22.63 -5.23 26.59
N ARG A 15 -23.58 -5.15 25.66
CA ARG A 15 -24.37 -6.32 25.22
C ARG A 15 -23.92 -6.90 23.87
N LEU A 16 -22.91 -6.30 23.24
CA LEU A 16 -22.32 -6.88 22.05
C LEU A 16 -21.53 -8.14 22.45
N ARG A 17 -22.06 -9.30 22.10
CA ARG A 17 -21.33 -10.56 22.26
C ARG A 17 -20.09 -10.52 21.37
N LEU A 18 -18.98 -11.02 21.88
CA LEU A 18 -17.72 -11.13 21.13
C LEU A 18 -17.90 -11.78 19.73
N GLY A 19 -18.92 -12.62 19.58
CA GLY A 19 -19.26 -13.24 18.30
C GLY A 19 -19.83 -12.29 17.24
N ASP A 20 -20.43 -11.17 17.65
CA ASP A 20 -20.96 -10.19 16.70
C ASP A 20 -19.87 -9.24 16.20
N LEU A 21 -18.84 -9.01 17.04
CA LEU A 21 -17.68 -8.21 16.64
C LEU A 21 -16.87 -8.92 15.55
N SER A 22 -16.73 -10.25 15.65
CA SER A 22 -16.02 -11.03 14.64
C SER A 22 -16.72 -11.06 13.28
N ARG A 23 -18.06 -10.96 13.27
CA ARG A 23 -18.82 -10.90 12.01
C ARG A 23 -18.76 -9.54 11.32
N GLU A 24 -18.69 -8.45 12.08
CA GLU A 24 -18.56 -7.11 11.50
C GLU A 24 -17.14 -6.80 11.04
N VAL A 25 -16.14 -7.31 11.77
CA VAL A 25 -14.74 -7.23 11.35
C VAL A 25 -14.52 -8.11 10.11
N GLY A 26 -15.17 -9.28 10.02
CA GLY A 26 -15.14 -10.13 8.82
C GLY A 26 -15.77 -9.48 7.58
N ARG A 27 -16.75 -8.59 7.78
CA ARG A 27 -17.37 -7.84 6.67
C ARG A 27 -16.52 -6.62 6.24
N ALA A 28 -15.72 -6.09 7.15
CA ALA A 28 -14.82 -4.98 6.84
C ALA A 28 -13.52 -5.47 6.16
N VAL A 29 -13.21 -6.76 6.34
CA VAL A 29 -12.10 -7.45 5.68
C VAL A 29 -12.75 -8.46 4.71
N GLY A 30 -13.29 -8.00 3.60
CA GLY A 30 -13.94 -8.77 2.54
C GLY A 30 -14.19 -10.26 2.80
N ASP A 31 -15.44 -10.63 2.84
CA ASP A 31 -15.88 -12.03 2.91
C ASP A 31 -15.16 -12.85 1.83
N GLY A 32 -14.48 -13.93 2.23
CA GLY A 32 -13.72 -14.79 1.33
C GLY A 32 -14.57 -15.41 0.24
N GLY A 33 -14.86 -14.64 -0.79
CA GLY A 33 -15.40 -15.15 -2.03
C GLY A 33 -14.33 -15.93 -2.77
N GLU A 34 -14.71 -17.06 -3.32
CA GLU A 34 -13.91 -17.93 -4.18
C GLU A 34 -13.10 -17.09 -5.17
N GLY A 35 -11.79 -17.29 -5.21
CA GLY A 35 -10.83 -16.46 -5.90
C GLY A 35 -11.13 -16.20 -7.37
N GLU A 36 -11.71 -15.07 -7.64
CA GLU A 36 -11.71 -14.53 -8.98
C GLU A 36 -10.47 -13.65 -9.16
N GLU A 37 -9.62 -14.10 -10.05
CA GLU A 37 -8.51 -13.35 -10.66
C GLU A 37 -7.71 -12.40 -9.76
N GLY A 38 -6.61 -12.93 -9.22
CA GLY A 38 -5.43 -12.15 -8.83
C GLY A 38 -5.63 -10.97 -7.91
N GLU A 39 -5.88 -11.21 -6.62
CA GLU A 39 -5.78 -10.15 -5.62
C GLU A 39 -4.37 -9.59 -5.67
N LEU A 40 -4.23 -8.44 -6.32
CA LEU A 40 -2.93 -7.80 -6.55
C LEU A 40 -2.41 -7.20 -5.25
N PHE A 41 -1.32 -7.73 -4.77
CA PHE A 41 -0.63 -7.26 -3.58
C PHE A 41 0.79 -6.81 -3.96
N ILE A 42 1.35 -5.95 -3.16
CA ILE A 42 2.67 -5.39 -3.39
C ILE A 42 3.67 -6.10 -2.47
N ARG A 43 4.77 -6.60 -3.03
CA ARG A 43 5.87 -7.15 -2.25
C ARG A 43 6.72 -6.03 -1.66
N PRO A 44 7.43 -6.26 -0.53
CA PRO A 44 8.37 -5.28 0.01
C PRO A 44 9.50 -4.95 -0.96
N PRO A 45 10.19 -3.80 -0.76
CA PRO A 45 11.33 -3.43 -1.62
C PRO A 45 12.35 -4.56 -1.74
N GLY A 46 12.90 -4.72 -2.93
CA GLY A 46 13.92 -5.73 -3.20
C GLY A 46 13.40 -7.14 -3.43
N ALA A 47 12.09 -7.33 -3.43
CA ALA A 47 11.50 -8.63 -3.76
C ALA A 47 11.86 -9.03 -5.20
N LEU A 48 12.02 -10.33 -5.40
CA LEU A 48 12.20 -10.87 -6.75
C LEU A 48 11.00 -10.52 -7.61
N GLU A 49 11.24 -10.13 -8.85
CA GLU A 49 10.18 -9.71 -9.78
C GLU A 49 9.27 -10.87 -10.16
N ASP A 50 9.84 -12.08 -10.27
CA ASP A 50 9.06 -13.28 -10.53
C ASP A 50 8.46 -13.80 -9.23
N GLU A 51 7.15 -13.81 -9.15
CA GLU A 51 6.41 -14.21 -7.95
C GLU A 51 6.68 -15.67 -7.58
N SER A 52 6.80 -16.56 -8.58
CA SER A 52 7.07 -17.99 -8.33
C SER A 52 8.44 -18.16 -7.69
N ALA A 53 9.47 -17.49 -8.23
CA ALA A 53 10.81 -17.52 -7.67
C ALA A 53 10.84 -16.91 -6.26
N PHE A 54 10.08 -15.83 -6.03
CA PHE A 54 9.95 -15.25 -4.70
C PHE A 54 9.38 -16.27 -3.69
N LEU A 55 8.30 -16.94 -4.06
CA LEU A 55 7.62 -17.91 -3.18
C LEU A 55 8.49 -19.14 -2.88
N GLU A 56 9.32 -19.57 -3.84
CA GLU A 56 10.26 -20.69 -3.66
C GLU A 56 11.39 -20.32 -2.68
N ILE A 57 11.89 -19.10 -2.75
CA ILE A 57 13.05 -18.67 -1.95
C ILE A 57 12.64 -18.13 -0.58
N CYS A 58 11.44 -17.55 -0.47
CA CYS A 58 10.98 -16.96 0.79
C CYS A 58 10.75 -18.01 1.88
N GLU A 59 11.54 -17.93 2.95
CA GLU A 59 11.44 -18.85 4.09
C GLU A 59 10.23 -18.56 5.00
N ARG A 60 9.46 -17.55 4.71
CA ARG A 60 8.28 -17.14 5.51
C ARG A 60 8.60 -16.86 6.98
N CYS A 61 9.85 -16.55 7.28
CA CYS A 61 10.36 -16.38 8.65
C CYS A 61 9.83 -15.12 9.36
N GLY A 62 9.39 -14.10 8.60
CA GLY A 62 8.87 -12.86 9.16
C GLY A 62 9.92 -11.81 9.51
N SER A 63 11.22 -12.10 9.36
CA SER A 63 12.32 -11.18 9.73
C SER A 63 12.20 -9.80 9.08
N CYS A 64 11.73 -9.74 7.83
CA CYS A 64 11.52 -8.47 7.11
C CYS A 64 10.42 -7.61 7.75
N ALA A 65 9.38 -8.25 8.30
CA ALA A 65 8.31 -7.55 9.01
C ALA A 65 8.81 -7.03 10.35
N GLU A 66 9.54 -7.87 11.11
CA GLU A 66 10.12 -7.49 12.41
C GLU A 66 11.16 -6.38 12.29
N ALA A 67 11.93 -6.38 11.19
CA ALA A 67 12.96 -5.37 10.94
C ALA A 67 12.37 -4.02 10.47
N CYS A 68 11.09 -3.98 10.10
CA CYS A 68 10.48 -2.76 9.58
C CYS A 68 10.24 -1.76 10.71
N PRO A 69 10.93 -0.61 10.76
CA PRO A 69 10.76 0.35 11.86
C PRO A 69 9.41 1.09 11.81
N HIS A 70 8.61 0.83 10.80
CA HIS A 70 7.32 1.50 10.58
C HIS A 70 6.14 0.53 10.64
N ASP A 71 6.39 -0.77 10.89
CA ASP A 71 5.37 -1.82 10.98
C ASP A 71 4.44 -1.90 9.76
N VAL A 72 4.98 -1.59 8.56
CA VAL A 72 4.16 -1.57 7.34
C VAL A 72 4.22 -2.88 6.56
N VAL A 73 5.22 -3.73 6.84
CA VAL A 73 5.31 -5.04 6.20
C VAL A 73 4.40 -6.00 6.95
N ARG A 74 3.38 -6.49 6.25
CA ARG A 74 2.40 -7.44 6.78
C ARG A 74 2.69 -8.85 6.28
N LYS A 75 2.07 -9.85 6.90
CA LYS A 75 2.15 -11.28 6.48
C LYS A 75 0.76 -11.79 6.17
N PHE A 76 0.65 -12.62 5.16
CA PHE A 76 -0.62 -13.23 4.81
C PHE A 76 -1.11 -14.22 5.84
N UNK A 77 -2.10 -14.18 6.08
CA UNK A 77 -2.72 -14.94 6.93
C UNK A 77 -2.82 -16.27 6.36
N PRO A 78 -3.27 -17.35 7.19
CA PRO A 78 -3.41 -18.74 6.70
C PRO A 78 -4.47 -18.95 5.63
N ALA A 79 -5.50 -18.14 5.60
CA ALA A 79 -6.56 -18.23 4.61
C ALA A 79 -6.08 -18.04 3.17
N PHE A 80 -4.88 -17.48 2.97
CA PHE A 80 -4.30 -17.23 1.64
C PHE A 80 -3.45 -18.40 1.10
N GLY A 81 -3.55 -19.56 1.70
CA GLY A 81 -2.93 -20.79 1.19
C GLY A 81 -1.44 -20.68 0.86
N PRO A 82 -1.04 -20.78 -0.42
CA PRO A 82 0.39 -20.73 -0.78
C PRO A 82 1.11 -19.45 -0.39
N LEU A 83 0.38 -18.36 -0.17
CA LEU A 83 0.94 -17.07 0.24
C LEU A 83 1.12 -16.97 1.76
N GLU A 84 0.58 -17.90 2.53
CA GLU A 84 0.64 -17.87 4.00
C GLU A 84 2.02 -17.50 4.52
N ASN A 85 2.07 -16.56 5.45
CA ASN A 85 3.27 -16.04 6.11
C ASN A 85 4.25 -15.32 5.18
N THR A 86 3.97 -15.18 3.88
CA THR A 86 4.81 -14.36 3.02
C THR A 86 4.52 -12.87 3.26
N PRO A 87 5.54 -11.99 3.11
CA PRO A 87 5.35 -10.57 3.37
C PRO A 87 4.64 -9.85 2.21
N PHE A 88 3.82 -8.85 2.57
CA PHE A 88 3.19 -7.95 1.60
C PHE A 88 3.06 -6.54 2.18
N LEU A 89 2.76 -5.59 1.31
CA LEU A 89 2.47 -4.19 1.65
C LEU A 89 1.04 -3.85 1.21
N ASP A 90 0.41 -2.99 1.98
CA ASP A 90 -0.92 -2.46 1.71
C ASP A 90 -0.83 -0.91 1.77
N PRO A 91 -0.33 -0.26 0.72
CA PRO A 91 0.00 1.16 0.79
C PRO A 91 -1.16 2.11 1.10
N PRO A 92 -2.41 1.84 0.68
CA PRO A 92 -3.53 2.68 1.12
C PRO A 92 -3.76 2.67 2.64
N VAL A 93 -3.37 1.59 3.32
CA VAL A 93 -3.56 1.44 4.77
C VAL A 93 -2.28 1.78 5.54
N ALA A 94 -1.12 1.33 5.05
CA ALA A 94 0.17 1.51 5.69
C ALA A 94 1.28 1.62 4.63
N PRO A 95 1.55 2.84 4.14
CA PRO A 95 2.47 3.03 3.02
C PRO A 95 3.93 2.82 3.41
N CYS A 96 4.71 2.29 2.49
CA CYS A 96 6.15 2.12 2.67
C CYS A 96 6.85 3.48 2.78
N ARG A 97 7.77 3.61 3.72
CA ARG A 97 8.54 4.85 3.92
C ARG A 97 9.76 4.96 3.00
N TRP A 98 10.08 3.91 2.25
CA TRP A 98 11.25 3.85 1.37
C TRP A 98 12.52 4.27 2.11
N CYS A 99 12.86 3.51 3.18
CA CYS A 99 13.98 3.79 4.07
C CYS A 99 15.32 3.76 3.32
N ALA A 100 16.22 4.65 3.65
CA ALA A 100 17.54 4.71 2.99
C ALA A 100 18.34 3.40 3.19
N GLU A 101 18.23 2.80 4.35
CA GLU A 101 19.01 1.60 4.72
C GLU A 101 18.28 0.29 4.42
N MET A 102 17.01 0.35 3.97
CA MET A 102 16.20 -0.84 3.64
C MET A 102 16.34 -1.99 4.64
N PRO A 103 16.02 -1.79 5.93
CA PRO A 103 16.25 -2.83 6.93
C PRO A 103 15.48 -4.13 6.64
N CYS A 104 14.35 -4.08 5.96
CA CYS A 104 13.59 -5.27 5.55
C CYS A 104 14.40 -6.14 4.58
N ILE A 105 15.21 -5.53 3.69
CA ILE A 105 16.09 -6.26 2.77
C ILE A 105 17.25 -6.86 3.58
N GLY A 106 17.91 -6.03 4.41
CA GLY A 106 19.05 -6.47 5.21
C GLY A 106 18.75 -7.62 6.17
N ALA A 107 17.49 -7.73 6.60
CA ALA A 107 17.05 -8.78 7.52
C ALA A 107 16.62 -10.07 6.80
N CYS A 108 16.58 -10.11 5.46
CA CYS A 108 16.11 -11.29 4.74
C CYS A 108 17.21 -12.36 4.62
N PRO A 109 17.11 -13.49 5.35
CA PRO A 109 18.21 -14.46 5.33
C PRO A 109 18.29 -15.26 4.03
N SER A 110 17.16 -15.44 3.35
CA SER A 110 17.10 -16.27 2.14
C SER A 110 17.42 -15.50 0.85
N GLY A 111 17.46 -14.15 0.92
CA GLY A 111 17.66 -13.32 -0.27
C GLY A 111 16.42 -13.21 -1.16
N ALA A 112 15.24 -13.60 -0.66
CA ALA A 112 13.98 -13.32 -1.37
C ALA A 112 13.73 -11.82 -1.52
N LEU A 113 14.22 -11.03 -0.52
CA LEU A 113 14.38 -9.58 -0.64
C LEU A 113 15.89 -9.33 -0.75
N ARG A 114 16.30 -8.64 -1.81
CA ARG A 114 17.73 -8.36 -2.03
C ARG A 114 17.96 -7.01 -2.69
N MET A 115 19.11 -6.46 -2.47
CA MET A 115 19.58 -5.27 -3.13
C MET A 115 20.72 -5.65 -4.08
N ASP A 116 20.58 -5.31 -5.34
CA ASP A 116 21.64 -5.50 -6.33
C ASP A 116 22.38 -4.16 -6.46
N GLU A 117 23.67 -4.16 -6.16
CA GLU A 117 24.49 -2.94 -6.28
C GLU A 117 24.54 -2.41 -7.71
N ALA A 118 24.33 -3.30 -8.69
CA ALA A 118 24.36 -2.93 -10.11
C ALA A 118 23.05 -2.36 -10.63
N ARG A 119 21.97 -2.49 -9.88
CA ARG A 119 20.61 -2.06 -10.31
C ARG A 119 19.89 -1.30 -9.21
N PRO A 120 19.27 -0.18 -9.53
CA PRO A 120 18.38 0.48 -8.57
C PRO A 120 17.20 -0.43 -8.22
N LEU A 121 16.67 -0.27 -7.03
CA LEU A 121 15.47 -1.01 -6.63
C LEU A 121 14.30 -0.67 -7.56
N ALA A 122 13.63 -1.70 -8.03
CA ALA A 122 12.42 -1.54 -8.85
C ALA A 122 11.32 -0.82 -8.06
N PRO A 123 10.51 -0.01 -8.71
CA PRO A 123 9.36 0.59 -8.03
C PRO A 123 8.36 -0.49 -7.62
N LEU A 124 7.68 -0.27 -6.49
CA LEU A 124 6.70 -1.20 -5.93
C LEU A 124 5.43 -1.26 -6.78
N ALA A 125 5.08 -0.13 -7.39
CA ALA A 125 3.87 0.03 -8.19
C ALA A 125 4.00 1.31 -9.01
N LYS A 126 3.19 1.44 -10.04
CA LYS A 126 3.02 2.72 -10.75
C LYS A 126 1.97 3.56 -10.01
N VAL A 127 2.13 4.85 -10.06
CA VAL A 127 1.19 5.80 -9.45
C VAL A 127 0.64 6.71 -10.56
N SER A 128 -0.66 6.83 -10.62
CA SER A 128 -1.31 7.82 -11.49
C SER A 128 -1.82 8.99 -10.66
N LEU A 129 -1.91 10.16 -11.27
CA LEU A 129 -2.40 11.38 -10.64
C LEU A 129 -3.51 11.99 -11.49
N ASP A 130 -4.69 12.08 -10.91
CA ASP A 130 -5.87 12.71 -11.49
C ASP A 130 -5.98 14.15 -10.95
N LEU A 131 -5.63 15.11 -11.79
CA LEU A 131 -5.64 16.52 -11.40
C LEU A 131 -7.07 17.06 -11.18
N ASP A 132 -8.08 16.45 -11.77
CA ASP A 132 -9.47 16.89 -11.58
C ASP A 132 -9.97 16.63 -10.15
N LYS A 133 -9.38 15.63 -9.48
CA LYS A 133 -9.67 15.34 -8.07
C LYS A 133 -8.79 16.16 -7.10
N CYS A 134 -7.71 16.76 -7.59
CA CYS A 134 -6.74 17.43 -6.72
C CYS A 134 -7.31 18.73 -6.13
N LEU A 135 -7.22 18.88 -4.81
CA LEU A 135 -7.74 20.07 -4.09
C LEU A 135 -7.19 21.39 -4.62
N ASN A 136 -5.92 21.41 -5.07
CA ASN A 136 -5.34 22.62 -5.67
C ASN A 136 -6.02 23.02 -6.97
N THR A 137 -6.53 22.09 -7.72
CA THR A 137 -7.24 22.36 -8.98
C THR A 137 -8.61 22.98 -8.71
N VAL A 138 -9.25 22.56 -7.60
CA VAL A 138 -10.56 23.13 -7.20
C VAL A 138 -10.44 24.35 -6.28
N GLY A 139 -9.22 24.86 -6.10
CA GLY A 139 -9.01 26.15 -5.41
C GLY A 139 -8.59 26.06 -3.94
N THR A 140 -8.47 24.88 -3.38
CA THR A 140 -8.01 24.69 -2.00
C THR A 140 -6.49 24.50 -1.95
N LEU A 141 -5.79 25.25 -1.12
CA LEU A 141 -4.34 25.12 -0.97
C LEU A 141 -3.98 23.77 -0.33
N CYS A 142 -3.18 22.99 -1.03
CA CYS A 142 -2.72 21.68 -0.54
C CYS A 142 -1.37 21.33 -1.18
N ASP A 143 -0.40 20.90 -0.38
CA ASP A 143 0.91 20.43 -0.85
C ASP A 143 1.34 19.14 -0.14
N THR A 144 0.41 18.50 0.56
CA THR A 144 0.66 17.31 1.41
C THR A 144 1.41 16.21 0.67
N CYS A 145 1.01 15.87 -0.56
CA CYS A 145 1.64 14.82 -1.35
C CYS A 145 3.13 15.10 -1.64
N SER A 146 3.48 16.36 -1.94
CA SER A 146 4.88 16.77 -2.16
C SER A 146 5.68 16.70 -0.86
N PHE A 147 5.09 17.16 0.23
CA PHE A 147 5.73 17.16 1.54
C PHE A 147 5.95 15.73 2.08
N ARG A 148 4.99 14.85 1.85
CA ARG A 148 5.02 13.46 2.35
C ARG A 148 5.84 12.52 1.47
N CYS A 149 6.16 12.90 0.24
CA CYS A 149 7.01 12.08 -0.62
C CYS A 149 8.37 11.86 0.07
N PRO A 150 8.86 10.62 0.20
CA PRO A 150 10.10 10.36 0.95
C PRO A 150 11.28 11.22 0.49
N SER A 151 12.06 11.71 1.45
CA SER A 151 13.10 12.70 1.20
C SER A 151 14.17 12.24 0.19
N GLY A 152 14.46 10.94 0.16
CA GLY A 152 15.38 10.34 -0.80
C GLY A 152 14.79 10.18 -2.21
N VAL A 153 13.46 10.19 -2.31
CA VAL A 153 12.74 9.97 -3.58
C VAL A 153 12.41 11.29 -4.27
N LYS A 154 11.65 12.16 -3.58
CA LYS A 154 11.24 13.48 -4.08
C LYS A 154 10.63 13.42 -5.49
N ALA A 155 9.75 12.45 -5.71
CA ALA A 155 9.07 12.26 -7.00
C ALA A 155 7.95 13.28 -7.26
N ILE A 156 7.49 13.98 -6.22
CA ILE A 156 6.40 14.95 -6.37
C ILE A 156 6.93 16.36 -6.05
N ARG A 157 6.74 17.29 -7.00
CA ARG A 157 7.07 18.70 -6.79
C ARG A 157 5.86 19.58 -7.13
N MET A 158 5.74 20.70 -6.46
CA MET A 158 4.65 21.67 -6.73
C MET A 158 5.13 22.71 -7.75
N VAL A 159 4.39 22.85 -8.85
CA VAL A 159 4.66 23.88 -9.87
C VAL A 159 3.37 24.66 -10.08
N ARG A 160 3.43 25.98 -9.82
CA ARG A 160 2.27 26.87 -9.91
C ARG A 160 1.04 26.28 -9.21
N ARG A 161 1.25 25.76 -7.99
CA ARG A 161 0.22 25.14 -7.13
C ARG A 161 -0.33 23.81 -7.66
N ARG A 162 0.28 23.21 -8.67
CA ARG A 162 -0.12 21.89 -9.18
C ARG A 162 0.96 20.87 -8.86
N PRO A 163 0.59 19.69 -8.35
CA PRO A 163 1.57 18.62 -8.18
C PRO A 163 1.97 18.05 -9.55
N ILE A 164 3.26 17.91 -9.73
CA ILE A 164 3.85 17.23 -10.90
C ILE A 164 4.51 15.97 -10.37
N LEU A 165 4.09 14.83 -10.90
CA LEU A 165 4.62 13.52 -10.52
C LEU A 165 5.69 13.10 -11.55
N ASP A 166 6.87 12.82 -11.06
CA ASP A 166 8.01 12.31 -11.81
C ASP A 166 8.00 10.79 -11.69
N LEU A 167 7.57 10.10 -12.74
CA LEU A 167 7.42 8.64 -12.76
C LEU A 167 8.77 7.92 -12.73
N ASP A 168 9.82 8.53 -13.27
CA ASP A 168 11.18 7.93 -13.27
C ASP A 168 11.76 7.86 -11.84
N ARG A 169 11.33 8.75 -10.99
CA ARG A 169 11.75 8.79 -9.59
C ARG A 169 10.78 8.09 -8.65
N CYS A 170 9.55 7.88 -9.09
CA CYS A 170 8.49 7.37 -8.23
C CYS A 170 8.72 5.90 -7.89
N THR A 171 8.71 5.59 -6.61
CA THR A 171 8.93 4.22 -6.10
C THR A 171 7.62 3.45 -5.87
N GLY A 172 6.47 4.08 -6.09
CA GLY A 172 5.18 3.43 -5.85
C GLY A 172 4.88 3.15 -4.37
N CYS A 173 5.54 3.84 -3.46
CA CYS A 173 5.45 3.56 -2.02
C CYS A 173 4.07 3.85 -1.38
N GLY A 174 3.20 4.60 -2.06
CA GLY A 174 1.84 4.89 -1.60
C GLY A 174 1.69 6.08 -0.63
N MET A 175 2.77 6.74 -0.23
CA MET A 175 2.71 7.87 0.72
C MET A 175 1.78 9.00 0.24
N CYS A 176 1.77 9.28 -1.05
CA CYS A 176 0.91 10.31 -1.63
C CYS A 176 -0.58 9.93 -1.59
N ILE A 177 -0.88 8.64 -1.71
CA ILE A 177 -2.25 8.12 -1.66
C ILE A 177 -2.79 8.19 -0.23
N TYR A 178 -2.03 7.61 0.70
CA TYR A 178 -2.39 7.57 2.13
C TYR A 178 -2.61 8.96 2.74
N HIS A 179 -1.81 9.94 2.31
CA HIS A 179 -1.89 11.30 2.84
C HIS A 179 -2.66 12.27 1.95
N CYS A 180 -3.33 11.79 0.90
CA CYS A 180 -4.13 12.67 0.06
C CYS A 180 -5.36 13.16 0.83
N GLU A 181 -5.54 14.48 0.87
CA GLU A 181 -6.67 15.10 1.57
C GLU A 181 -7.94 15.17 0.69
N ALA A 182 -7.83 14.78 -0.58
CA ALA A 182 -8.98 14.74 -1.48
C ALA A 182 -9.76 13.43 -1.28
N GLU A 183 -11.08 13.48 -1.38
CA GLU A 183 -11.96 12.32 -1.34
C GLU A 183 -12.84 12.31 -2.60
N PRO A 184 -12.70 11.28 -3.46
CA PRO A 184 -11.67 10.23 -3.40
C PRO A 184 -10.26 10.78 -3.68
N SER A 185 -9.23 10.03 -3.29
CA SER A 185 -7.84 10.41 -3.49
C SER A 185 -7.56 10.80 -4.96
N ALA A 186 -6.76 11.85 -5.15
CA ALA A 186 -6.28 12.23 -6.47
C ALA A 186 -5.21 11.26 -7.01
N PHE A 187 -4.70 10.37 -6.19
CA PHE A 187 -3.68 9.38 -6.60
C PHE A 187 -4.26 7.97 -6.56
N THR A 188 -3.87 7.17 -7.54
CA THR A 188 -4.25 5.75 -7.63
C THR A 188 -2.99 4.91 -7.84
N LEU A 189 -2.92 3.73 -7.21
CA LEU A 189 -1.89 2.74 -7.51
C LEU A 189 -2.33 1.87 -8.68
N VAL A 190 -1.39 1.66 -9.59
CA VAL A 190 -1.52 0.68 -10.66
C VAL A 190 -0.44 -0.36 -10.41
N TYR A 191 -0.84 -1.58 -10.20
CA TYR A 191 0.08 -2.66 -9.85
C TYR A 191 0.92 -3.07 -11.08
N LEU A 192 2.17 -3.44 -10.84
CA LEU A 192 3.07 -3.92 -11.89
C LEU A 192 2.75 -5.41 -12.10
N GLY A 193 2.08 -5.76 -13.17
CA GLY A 193 1.75 -7.14 -13.47
C GLY A 193 0.31 -7.42 -13.88
N GLU A 194 -0.52 -6.40 -14.03
CA GLU A 194 -1.81 -6.62 -14.68
C GLU A 194 -1.61 -6.92 -16.16
N PRO A 195 -2.13 -8.07 -16.65
CA PRO A 195 -2.08 -8.34 -18.09
C PRO A 195 -3.08 -7.40 -18.79
N GLY A 196 -2.58 -6.48 -19.58
CA GLY A 196 -3.42 -5.76 -20.53
C GLY A 196 -3.53 -4.26 -20.43
N GLU A 197 -2.39 -3.57 -20.48
CA GLU A 197 -2.37 -2.23 -21.09
C GLU A 197 -1.02 -2.06 -21.79
N GLU A 198 -0.98 -2.48 -23.03
CA GLU A 198 0.09 -2.08 -23.92
C GLU A 198 -0.03 -0.56 -24.07
N SER A 199 1.02 0.14 -23.70
CA SER A 199 1.17 1.55 -23.97
C SER A 199 1.06 1.74 -25.48
N GLY A 200 -0.08 2.22 -25.93
CA GLY A 200 -0.22 2.68 -27.31
C GLY A 200 0.72 3.86 -27.53
N ASP A 201 1.57 3.76 -28.54
CA ASP A 201 2.40 4.83 -29.07
C ASP A 201 1.55 6.06 -29.41
#